data_20f8c4d5259328e0b6d1dc69c4f0af43
#
_entry.id   20f8c4d5259328e0b6d1dc69c4f0af43
#
_cell.length_a   1.000
_cell.length_b   1.000
_cell.length_c   1.000
_cell.angle_alpha   90.00
_cell.angle_beta   90.00
_cell.angle_gamma   90.00
#
_symmetry.space_group_name_H-M   'P 1'
#
loop_
_entity.id
_entity.type
_entity.pdbx_description
1 polymer ?
#
loop_
_entity_poly.entity_id
_entity_poly.type
_entity_poly.pdbx_seq_one_letter_code
_entity_poly.pdbx_strand_id
1 'polypeptide(L)'
;MSEVALSMLERVKALEASMLGVVQVDCPVKHYFAPGMYAREMTIPAGTVVTGAVHKTENLIVVSLGRLQIVTEDGTREVVAGDTITCKAGMKNAVYALENSRWTNFLPNPTNETSTDRLTEMFTESKASELLGCADNKQLLAQAELKKVEA
;
A
#
# COMPACT_ATOMS: atom_id res chain seq x y z
N MET A 1 13.11 23.86 -21.51
CA MET A 1 12.95 23.70 -20.05
C MET A 1 12.82 22.20 -19.73
N SER A 2 13.65 21.71 -18.86
CA SER A 2 13.50 20.35 -18.38
C SER A 2 12.30 20.27 -17.42
N GLU A 3 11.39 19.35 -17.66
CA GLU A 3 10.37 19.02 -16.68
C GLU A 3 11.05 18.48 -15.43
N VAL A 4 10.67 19.02 -14.27
CA VAL A 4 11.13 18.46 -13.00
C VAL A 4 10.40 17.14 -12.77
N ALA A 5 11.15 16.05 -12.68
CA ALA A 5 10.57 14.74 -12.40
C ALA A 5 9.90 14.77 -11.02
N LEU A 6 8.65 14.31 -10.94
CA LEU A 6 7.95 14.14 -9.68
C LEU A 6 8.65 13.09 -8.83
N SER A 7 8.78 13.33 -7.53
CA SER A 7 9.26 12.34 -6.59
C SER A 7 8.31 11.12 -6.57
N MET A 8 8.80 9.98 -6.11
CA MET A 8 7.96 8.81 -5.95
C MET A 8 6.76 9.09 -5.02
N LEU A 9 6.99 9.79 -3.92
CA LEU A 9 5.94 10.17 -2.99
C LEU A 9 4.84 10.98 -3.67
N GLU A 10 5.21 11.98 -4.48
CA GLU A 10 4.27 12.81 -5.23
C GLU A 10 3.48 12.00 -6.25
N ARG A 11 4.13 11.07 -6.95
CA ARG A 11 3.47 10.19 -7.91
C ARG A 11 2.47 9.25 -7.23
N VAL A 12 2.81 8.68 -6.09
CA VAL A 12 1.90 7.81 -5.33
C VAL A 12 0.72 8.62 -4.80
N LYS A 13 0.94 9.82 -4.30
CA LYS A 13 -0.16 10.73 -3.87
C LYS A 13 -1.08 11.11 -5.02
N ALA A 14 -0.55 11.34 -6.21
CA ALA A 14 -1.36 11.59 -7.40
C ALA A 14 -2.20 10.37 -7.79
N LEU A 15 -1.64 9.18 -7.70
CA LEU A 15 -2.37 7.92 -7.89
C LEU A 15 -3.51 7.78 -6.88
N GLU A 16 -3.27 8.05 -5.61
CA GLU A 16 -4.30 8.01 -4.57
C GLU A 16 -5.46 8.97 -4.86
N ALA A 17 -5.16 10.17 -5.33
CA ALA A 17 -6.19 11.13 -5.73
C ALA A 17 -7.07 10.56 -6.86
N SER A 18 -6.47 9.87 -7.83
CA SER A 18 -7.21 9.18 -8.90
C SER A 18 -8.04 8.00 -8.36
N MET A 19 -7.53 7.29 -7.37
CA MET A 19 -8.23 6.17 -6.74
C MET A 19 -9.52 6.58 -6.04
N LEU A 20 -9.60 7.78 -5.52
CA LEU A 20 -10.82 8.29 -4.87
C LEU A 20 -11.99 8.43 -5.84
N GLY A 21 -11.73 8.61 -7.14
CA GLY A 21 -12.75 8.75 -8.17
C GLY A 21 -13.29 7.45 -8.74
N VAL A 22 -12.85 6.30 -8.27
CA VAL A 22 -13.27 4.99 -8.76
C VAL A 22 -13.85 4.13 -7.64
N VAL A 23 -14.49 3.02 -8.02
CA VAL A 23 -15.08 2.09 -7.06
C VAL A 23 -13.98 1.51 -6.15
N GLN A 24 -14.23 1.55 -4.85
CA GLN A 24 -13.33 0.97 -3.86
C GLN A 24 -13.55 -0.55 -3.79
N VAL A 25 -12.45 -1.27 -3.68
CA VAL A 25 -12.44 -2.72 -3.53
C VAL A 25 -12.19 -3.05 -2.07
N ASP A 26 -12.93 -4.00 -1.51
CA ASP A 26 -12.70 -4.45 -0.15
C ASP A 26 -11.41 -5.29 -0.09
N CYS A 27 -10.48 -4.86 0.75
CA CYS A 27 -9.25 -5.57 1.04
C CYS A 27 -9.25 -5.93 2.51
N PRO A 28 -9.77 -7.11 2.89
CA PRO A 28 -9.88 -7.49 4.30
C PRO A 28 -8.55 -7.46 5.03
N VAL A 29 -8.57 -6.92 6.24
CA VAL A 29 -7.38 -6.79 7.10
C VAL A 29 -7.59 -7.61 8.36
N LYS A 30 -6.57 -8.38 8.74
CA LYS A 30 -6.50 -9.08 10.03
C LYS A 30 -5.34 -8.56 10.84
N HIS A 31 -5.53 -8.48 12.14
CA HIS A 31 -4.53 -8.00 13.10
C HIS A 31 -4.12 -9.13 14.02
N TYR A 32 -2.81 -9.26 14.22
CA TYR A 32 -2.23 -10.29 15.09
C TYR A 32 -1.32 -9.63 16.11
N PHE A 33 -1.42 -10.07 17.35
CA PHE A 33 -0.64 -9.52 18.46
C PHE A 33 0.10 -10.64 19.18
N ALA A 34 1.36 -10.38 19.49
CA ALA A 34 2.16 -11.16 20.41
C ALA A 34 2.97 -10.16 21.27
N PRO A 35 3.49 -10.55 22.44
CA PRO A 35 4.25 -9.62 23.27
C PRO A 35 5.35 -8.92 22.48
N GLY A 36 5.29 -7.58 22.44
CA GLY A 36 6.25 -6.73 21.73
C GLY A 36 6.13 -6.72 20.20
N MET A 37 5.10 -7.35 19.62
CA MET A 37 4.96 -7.50 18.18
C MET A 37 3.54 -7.23 17.70
N TYR A 38 3.43 -6.72 16.48
CA TYR A 38 2.17 -6.53 15.77
C TYR A 38 2.33 -6.96 14.32
N ALA A 39 1.37 -7.72 13.82
CA ALA A 39 1.29 -8.09 12.42
C ALA A 39 -0.04 -7.67 11.82
N ARG A 40 0.01 -7.02 10.65
CA ARG A 40 -1.16 -6.58 9.90
C ARG A 40 -1.19 -7.29 8.56
N GLU A 41 -2.15 -8.17 8.38
CA GLU A 41 -2.34 -8.96 7.18
C GLU A 41 -3.45 -8.37 6.32
N MET A 42 -3.15 -8.11 5.06
CA MET A 42 -4.12 -7.63 4.07
C MET A 42 -4.29 -8.66 2.97
N THR A 43 -5.54 -8.97 2.63
CA THR A 43 -5.88 -9.77 1.46
C THR A 43 -6.26 -8.82 0.32
N ILE A 44 -5.61 -8.98 -0.82
CA ILE A 44 -5.75 -8.08 -1.97
C ILE A 44 -6.26 -8.89 -3.16
N PRO A 45 -7.50 -8.67 -3.61
CA PRO A 45 -8.04 -9.37 -4.78
C PRO A 45 -7.24 -9.04 -6.05
N ALA A 46 -7.18 -10.00 -6.97
CA ALA A 46 -6.54 -9.80 -8.28
C ALA A 46 -7.13 -8.57 -9.00
N GLY A 47 -6.28 -7.79 -9.64
CA GLY A 47 -6.69 -6.59 -10.36
C GLY A 47 -6.84 -5.34 -9.49
N THR A 48 -6.49 -5.40 -8.22
CA THR A 48 -6.63 -4.29 -7.27
C THR A 48 -5.32 -3.52 -7.12
N VAL A 49 -5.42 -2.19 -7.08
CA VAL A 49 -4.32 -1.29 -6.75
C VAL A 49 -4.49 -0.81 -5.31
N VAL A 50 -3.42 -0.90 -4.55
CA VAL A 50 -3.38 -0.46 -3.14
C VAL A 50 -2.22 0.51 -2.97
N THR A 51 -2.47 1.60 -2.25
CA THR A 51 -1.39 2.47 -1.78
C THR A 51 -1.26 2.35 -0.27
N GLY A 52 -0.04 2.27 0.21
CA GLY A 52 0.25 2.23 1.64
C GLY A 52 0.41 3.62 2.23
N ALA A 53 0.29 3.73 3.55
CA ALA A 53 0.65 4.92 4.28
C ALA A 53 2.17 5.07 4.37
N VAL A 54 2.65 6.28 4.62
CA VAL A 54 4.07 6.52 4.90
C VAL A 54 4.39 5.99 6.29
N HIS A 55 5.28 5.01 6.38
CA HIS A 55 5.68 4.42 7.66
C HIS A 55 6.77 5.26 8.34
N LYS A 56 6.63 5.46 9.65
CA LYS A 56 7.61 6.18 10.47
C LYS A 56 8.83 5.32 10.79
N THR A 57 8.64 4.01 10.81
CA THR A 57 9.69 3.04 11.17
C THR A 57 9.87 2.00 10.08
N GLU A 58 11.08 1.48 9.97
CA GLU A 58 11.38 0.35 9.12
C GLU A 58 10.60 -0.88 9.59
N ASN A 59 10.05 -1.63 8.65
CA ASN A 59 9.26 -2.82 8.94
C ASN A 59 9.47 -3.90 7.88
N LEU A 60 9.01 -5.11 8.18
CA LEU A 60 9.11 -6.24 7.28
C LEU A 60 7.75 -6.57 6.68
N ILE A 61 7.76 -6.94 5.41
CA ILE A 61 6.57 -7.39 4.69
C ILE A 61 6.82 -8.80 4.20
N VAL A 62 5.90 -9.72 4.49
CA VAL A 62 5.93 -11.09 3.98
C VAL A 62 4.75 -11.29 3.05
N VAL A 63 5.02 -11.76 1.84
CA VAL A 63 4.00 -12.18 0.89
C VAL A 63 3.75 -13.66 1.12
N SER A 64 2.53 -14.01 1.55
CA SER A 64 2.16 -15.40 1.88
C SER A 64 1.29 -16.06 0.82
N LEU A 65 0.74 -15.30 -0.11
CA LEU A 65 -0.12 -15.80 -1.20
C LEU A 65 0.01 -14.90 -2.41
N GLY A 66 0.00 -15.48 -3.60
CA GLY A 66 -0.19 -14.77 -4.85
C GLY A 66 1.04 -14.10 -5.42
N ARG A 67 0.79 -13.06 -6.22
CA ARG A 67 1.80 -12.34 -6.97
C ARG A 67 1.40 -10.87 -7.10
N LEU A 68 2.34 -9.98 -6.79
CA LEU A 68 2.13 -8.54 -6.73
C LEU A 68 3.23 -7.81 -7.51
N GLN A 69 2.90 -6.68 -8.08
CA GLN A 69 3.89 -5.70 -8.55
C GLN A 69 3.97 -4.57 -7.54
N ILE A 70 5.18 -4.23 -7.11
CA ILE A 70 5.44 -3.10 -6.21
C ILE A 70 6.19 -2.03 -6.98
N VAL A 71 5.70 -0.80 -6.91
CA VAL A 71 6.41 0.36 -7.42
C VAL A 71 7.37 0.85 -6.35
N THR A 72 8.66 0.88 -6.66
CA THR A 72 9.72 1.37 -5.79
C THR A 72 10.45 2.53 -6.45
N GLU A 73 11.34 3.20 -5.73
CA GLU A 73 12.18 4.26 -6.29
C GLU A 73 13.07 3.75 -7.43
N ASP A 74 13.44 2.46 -7.39
CA ASP A 74 14.28 1.81 -8.38
C ASP A 74 13.48 1.20 -9.55
N GLY A 75 12.19 1.44 -9.59
CA GLY A 75 11.28 0.92 -10.62
C GLY A 75 10.26 -0.08 -10.07
N THR A 76 9.59 -0.78 -10.97
CA THR A 76 8.59 -1.79 -10.62
C THR A 76 9.27 -3.14 -10.38
N ARG A 77 8.93 -3.77 -9.27
CA ARG A 77 9.43 -5.09 -8.88
C ARG A 77 8.26 -6.05 -8.71
N GLU A 78 8.40 -7.27 -9.20
CA GLU A 78 7.44 -8.35 -8.94
C GLU A 78 7.86 -9.14 -7.69
N VAL A 79 6.88 -9.42 -6.83
CA VAL A 79 7.05 -10.24 -5.63
C VAL A 79 6.01 -11.34 -5.61
N VAL A 80 6.39 -12.50 -5.08
CA VAL A 80 5.57 -13.71 -5.04
C VAL A 80 5.51 -14.29 -3.64
N ALA A 81 4.58 -15.21 -3.43
CA ALA A 81 4.48 -15.95 -2.16
C ALA A 81 5.84 -16.53 -1.75
N GLY A 82 6.24 -16.27 -0.52
CA GLY A 82 7.55 -16.64 0.03
C GLY A 82 8.56 -15.50 0.08
N ASP A 83 8.32 -14.39 -0.62
CA ASP A 83 9.20 -13.23 -0.58
C ASP A 83 9.01 -12.42 0.72
N THR A 84 10.12 -11.92 1.25
CA THR A 84 10.15 -10.99 2.37
C THR A 84 10.84 -9.71 1.93
N ILE A 85 10.22 -8.58 2.25
CA ILE A 85 10.68 -7.26 1.82
C ILE A 85 10.91 -6.39 3.03
N THR A 86 12.02 -5.65 3.04
CA THR A 86 12.25 -4.60 4.02
C THR A 86 11.64 -3.29 3.51
N CYS A 87 10.71 -2.74 4.26
CA CYS A 87 10.10 -1.44 3.97
C CYS A 87 10.78 -0.38 4.82
N LYS A 88 11.49 0.55 4.18
CA LYS A 88 12.22 1.61 4.89
C LYS A 88 11.28 2.71 5.38
N ALA A 89 11.70 3.39 6.46
CA ALA A 89 10.98 4.56 6.96
C ALA A 89 10.90 5.66 5.89
N GLY A 90 9.79 6.37 5.86
CA GLY A 90 9.55 7.46 4.92
C GLY A 90 9.11 7.04 3.52
N MET A 91 9.06 5.75 3.23
CA MET A 91 8.61 5.24 1.94
C MET A 91 7.10 5.07 1.89
N LYS A 92 6.54 5.35 0.73
CA LYS A 92 5.13 5.12 0.41
C LYS A 92 5.06 4.27 -0.85
N ASN A 93 4.48 3.09 -0.73
CA ASN A 93 4.42 2.12 -1.81
C ASN A 93 3.08 2.14 -2.55
N ALA A 94 3.12 1.82 -3.84
CA ALA A 94 1.96 1.46 -4.62
C ALA A 94 2.11 -0.01 -5.05
N VAL A 95 1.04 -0.77 -4.92
CA VAL A 95 1.03 -2.21 -5.17
C VAL A 95 -0.11 -2.56 -6.11
N TYR A 96 0.15 -3.42 -7.07
CA TYR A 96 -0.86 -3.99 -7.96
C TYR A 96 -0.89 -5.52 -7.83
N ALA A 97 -2.05 -6.07 -7.54
CA ALA A 97 -2.22 -7.52 -7.39
C ALA A 97 -2.46 -8.17 -8.77
N LEU A 98 -1.52 -8.99 -9.22
CA LEU A 98 -1.65 -9.78 -10.44
C LEU A 98 -2.53 -11.01 -10.21
N GLU A 99 -2.53 -11.53 -9.00
CA GLU A 99 -3.34 -12.64 -8.53
C GLU A 99 -3.95 -12.26 -7.19
N ASN A 100 -4.93 -13.05 -6.69
CA ASN A 100 -5.37 -12.90 -5.31
C ASN A 100 -4.17 -13.08 -4.40
N SER A 101 -3.88 -12.08 -3.60
CA SER A 101 -2.63 -12.01 -2.84
C SER A 101 -2.88 -11.74 -1.37
N ARG A 102 -1.91 -12.11 -0.55
CA ARG A 102 -1.90 -11.84 0.89
C ARG A 102 -0.52 -11.35 1.29
N TRP A 103 -0.52 -10.27 2.02
CA TRP A 103 0.67 -9.53 2.40
C TRP A 103 0.54 -9.15 3.88
N THR A 104 1.59 -9.35 4.64
CA THR A 104 1.61 -9.06 6.07
C THR A 104 2.77 -8.15 6.43
N ASN A 105 2.45 -7.03 7.09
CA ASN A 105 3.45 -6.16 7.70
C ASN A 105 3.72 -6.61 9.12
N PHE A 106 4.99 -6.70 9.49
CA PHE A 106 5.45 -7.00 10.85
C PHE A 106 6.12 -5.77 11.44
N LEU A 107 5.60 -5.31 12.57
CA LEU A 107 6.04 -4.08 13.22
C LEU A 107 6.35 -4.35 14.70
N PRO A 108 7.38 -3.70 15.26
CA PRO A 108 7.61 -3.77 16.69
C PRO A 108 6.48 -3.04 17.43
N ASN A 109 6.00 -3.61 18.52
CA ASN A 109 4.92 -3.04 19.34
C ASN A 109 5.31 -3.11 20.82
N PRO A 110 6.29 -2.30 21.27
CA PRO A 110 6.84 -2.43 22.61
C PRO A 110 5.85 -2.13 23.73
N THR A 111 4.81 -1.34 23.46
CA THR A 111 3.77 -1.00 24.45
C THR A 111 2.58 -1.94 24.43
N ASN A 112 2.60 -2.97 23.58
CA ASN A 112 1.49 -3.91 23.41
C ASN A 112 0.15 -3.22 23.13
N GLU A 113 0.18 -2.19 22.29
CA GLU A 113 -1.02 -1.46 21.87
C GLU A 113 -1.91 -2.35 21.01
N THR A 114 -3.22 -2.35 21.27
CA THR A 114 -4.20 -3.15 20.55
C THR A 114 -5.25 -2.31 19.82
N SER A 115 -5.28 -1.00 20.05
CA SER A 115 -6.14 -0.10 19.29
C SER A 115 -5.57 0.11 17.88
N THR A 116 -6.31 -0.29 16.85
CA THR A 116 -5.88 -0.17 15.46
C THR A 116 -5.70 1.29 15.03
N ASP A 117 -6.51 2.21 15.56
CA ASP A 117 -6.38 3.64 15.30
C ASP A 117 -5.08 4.20 15.87
N ARG A 118 -4.76 3.82 17.11
CA ARG A 118 -3.48 4.23 17.74
C ARG A 118 -2.28 3.62 17.04
N LEU A 119 -2.37 2.36 16.63
CA LEU A 119 -1.31 1.70 15.86
C LEU A 119 -1.04 2.43 14.54
N THR A 120 -2.09 2.84 13.83
CA THR A 120 -1.94 3.63 12.61
C THR A 120 -1.18 4.93 12.87
N GLU A 121 -1.54 5.66 13.91
CA GLU A 121 -0.88 6.92 14.29
C GLU A 121 0.56 6.70 14.78
N MET A 122 0.84 5.59 15.46
CA MET A 122 2.17 5.24 15.95
C MET A 122 3.14 4.89 14.83
N PHE A 123 2.70 4.13 13.84
CA PHE A 123 3.56 3.55 12.80
C PHE A 123 3.53 4.29 11.47
N THR A 124 2.54 5.15 11.24
CA THR A 124 2.40 5.88 9.98
C THR A 124 2.23 7.38 10.22
N GLU A 125 2.46 8.15 9.19
CA GLU A 125 2.22 9.60 9.20
C GLU A 125 0.74 9.95 8.94
N SER A 126 -0.11 8.93 8.73
CA SER A 126 -1.54 9.10 8.47
C SER A 126 -2.35 8.98 9.74
N LYS A 127 -3.49 9.67 9.78
CA LYS A 127 -4.54 9.40 10.75
C LYS A 127 -5.36 8.22 10.25
N ALA A 128 -6.02 7.50 11.16
CA ALA A 128 -6.88 6.37 10.80
C ALA A 128 -7.94 6.76 9.76
N SER A 129 -8.50 7.96 9.88
CA SER A 129 -9.50 8.50 8.95
C SER A 129 -8.95 8.84 7.56
N GLU A 130 -7.65 8.91 7.39
CA GLU A 130 -6.97 9.25 6.14
C GLU A 130 -6.50 8.03 5.36
N LEU A 131 -6.72 6.82 5.89
CA LEU A 131 -6.36 5.60 5.21
C LEU A 131 -7.26 5.40 3.99
N LEU A 132 -6.65 5.40 2.83
CA LEU A 132 -7.35 5.17 1.58
C LEU A 132 -7.57 3.68 1.37
N GLY A 133 -8.66 3.36 0.70
CA GLY A 133 -9.00 1.99 0.37
C GLY A 133 -8.18 1.45 -0.79
N CYS A 134 -8.70 0.39 -1.37
CA CYS A 134 -8.14 -0.27 -2.53
C CYS A 134 -9.05 0.02 -3.73
N ALA A 135 -8.47 0.26 -4.90
CA ALA A 135 -9.22 0.66 -6.08
C ALA A 135 -9.12 -0.36 -7.21
N ASP A 136 -10.17 -0.47 -8.00
CA ASP A 136 -10.19 -1.30 -9.20
C ASP A 136 -9.29 -0.69 -10.28
N ASN A 137 -8.30 -1.47 -10.73
CA ASN A 137 -7.32 -1.00 -11.71
C ASN A 137 -7.93 -0.75 -13.09
N LYS A 138 -8.94 -1.49 -13.48
CA LYS A 138 -9.60 -1.28 -14.79
C LYS A 138 -10.25 0.10 -14.86
N GLN A 139 -10.87 0.54 -13.75
CA GLN A 139 -11.48 1.85 -13.69
C GLN A 139 -10.42 2.97 -13.67
N LEU A 140 -9.30 2.75 -12.99
CA LEU A 140 -8.18 3.70 -12.99
C LEU A 140 -7.62 3.88 -14.41
N LEU A 141 -7.42 2.79 -15.14
CA LEU A 141 -6.94 2.84 -16.51
C LEU A 141 -7.95 3.53 -17.43
N ALA A 142 -9.24 3.27 -17.28
CA ALA A 142 -10.28 3.92 -18.08
C ALA A 142 -10.29 5.44 -17.84
N GLN A 143 -10.15 5.89 -16.59
CA GLN A 143 -10.05 7.32 -16.28
C GLN A 143 -8.80 7.95 -16.90
N ALA A 144 -7.67 7.26 -16.87
CA ALA A 144 -6.43 7.75 -17.47
C ALA A 144 -6.57 7.92 -18.99
N GLU A 145 -7.25 7.01 -19.67
CA GLU A 145 -7.54 7.13 -21.11
C GLU A 145 -8.47 8.31 -21.41
N LEU A 146 -9.51 8.51 -20.61
CA LEU A 146 -10.42 9.66 -20.77
C LEU A 146 -9.68 10.97 -20.61
N LYS A 147 -8.81 11.09 -19.63
CA LYS A 147 -7.99 12.31 -19.43
C LYS A 147 -7.05 12.61 -20.60
N LYS A 148 -6.54 11.59 -21.26
CA LYS A 148 -5.72 11.76 -22.48
C LYS A 148 -6.50 12.34 -23.63
N VAL A 149 -7.77 11.97 -23.76
CA VAL A 149 -8.66 12.48 -24.82
C VAL A 149 -9.09 13.92 -24.56
N GLU A 150 -9.24 14.31 -23.29
CA GLU A 150 -9.67 15.65 -22.88
C GLU A 150 -8.50 16.67 -22.83
N ALA A 151 -7.27 16.18 -22.87
CA ALA A 151 -6.08 17.04 -22.78
C ALA A 151 -5.78 17.79 -24.08
#